data_eb9b5f4dfff4d1293b74da2a742c64e2
#
_entry.id   eb9b5f4dfff4d1293b74da2a742c64e2
#
_cell.length_a   1.000
_cell.length_b   1.000
_cell.length_c   1.000
_cell.angle_alpha   90.00
_cell.angle_beta   90.00
_cell.angle_gamma   90.00
#
_symmetry.space_group_name_H-M   'P 1'
#
loop_
_entity.id
_entity.type
_entity.pdbx_description
1 polymer ?
#
loop_
_entity_poly.entity_id
_entity_poly.type
_entity_poly.pdbx_seq_one_letter_code
_entity_poly.pdbx_strand_id
1 'polypeptide(L)'
;IAEAYNFGPKSELNATVEELIGLMENYWPACAGWKDDSRGETFKESRLLKLSCDLALADLNWTPTLELEETIKMTADWYLNYSENNISVHELTKRQITEYCSLALKRTNYVD
;
A
#
# COMPACT_ATOMS: atom_id res chain seq x y z
N ILE A 1 -10.24 16.26 17.22
CA ILE A 1 -10.12 15.64 15.90
C ILE A 1 -10.37 14.15 16.06
N ALA A 2 -11.59 13.75 16.05
CA ALA A 2 -11.96 12.35 16.16
C ALA A 2 -12.65 11.92 14.86
N GLU A 3 -11.88 11.87 13.78
CA GLU A 3 -12.38 11.55 12.47
C GLU A 3 -11.77 10.26 11.95
N ALA A 4 -12.41 9.66 10.98
CA ALA A 4 -11.82 8.56 10.25
C ALA A 4 -11.01 9.12 9.08
N TYR A 5 -9.83 8.58 8.86
CA TYR A 5 -8.94 9.02 7.79
C TYR A 5 -8.64 7.87 6.85
N ASN A 6 -8.56 8.20 5.57
CA ASN A 6 -8.05 7.28 4.56
C ASN A 6 -6.57 7.55 4.32
N PHE A 7 -5.79 6.49 4.25
CA PHE A 7 -4.37 6.56 3.91
C PHE A 7 -4.14 5.64 2.71
N GLY A 8 -3.61 6.19 1.66
CA GLY A 8 -3.41 5.43 0.43
C GLY A 8 -2.46 6.14 -0.52
N PRO A 9 -2.25 5.59 -1.70
CA PRO A 9 -1.39 6.21 -2.70
C PRO A 9 -1.98 7.53 -3.22
N LYS A 10 -1.18 8.25 -3.99
CA LYS A 10 -1.59 9.51 -4.59
C LYS A 10 -2.87 9.36 -5.41
N SER A 11 -3.74 10.36 -5.35
CA SER A 11 -5.06 10.32 -6.01
C SER A 11 -4.98 10.25 -7.53
N GLU A 12 -3.88 10.66 -8.14
CA GLU A 12 -3.68 10.57 -9.58
C GLU A 12 -3.46 9.14 -10.07
N LEU A 13 -3.19 8.24 -9.15
CA LEU A 13 -2.93 6.85 -9.49
C LEU A 13 -4.21 6.16 -9.95
N ASN A 14 -4.18 5.58 -11.14
CA ASN A 14 -5.29 4.83 -11.72
C ASN A 14 -4.96 3.34 -11.78
N ALA A 15 -4.69 2.74 -10.62
CA ALA A 15 -4.41 1.32 -10.54
C ALA A 15 -5.68 0.52 -10.35
N THR A 16 -5.71 -0.66 -10.96
CA THR A 16 -6.81 -1.62 -10.80
C THR A 16 -6.43 -2.67 -9.76
N VAL A 17 -7.46 -3.40 -9.30
CA VAL A 17 -7.23 -4.54 -8.40
C VAL A 17 -6.38 -5.60 -9.10
N GLU A 18 -6.61 -5.80 -10.39
CA GLU A 18 -5.82 -6.76 -11.19
C GLU A 18 -4.34 -6.38 -11.21
N GLU A 19 -4.03 -5.11 -11.41
CA GLU A 19 -2.66 -4.61 -11.39
C GLU A 19 -2.03 -4.78 -10.02
N LEU A 20 -2.78 -4.51 -8.96
CA LEU A 20 -2.30 -4.71 -7.60
C LEU A 20 -1.94 -6.16 -7.33
N ILE A 21 -2.82 -7.08 -7.73
CA ILE A 21 -2.58 -8.51 -7.52
C ILE A 21 -1.36 -8.96 -8.33
N GLY A 22 -1.23 -8.47 -9.57
CA GLY A 22 -0.06 -8.77 -10.40
C GLY A 22 1.25 -8.34 -9.75
N LEU A 23 1.27 -7.15 -9.17
CA LEU A 23 2.44 -6.66 -8.43
C LEU A 23 2.69 -7.49 -7.17
N MET A 24 1.62 -7.85 -6.47
CA MET A 24 1.74 -8.67 -5.25
C MET A 24 2.38 -10.04 -5.57
N GLU A 25 2.01 -10.65 -6.70
CA GLU A 25 2.59 -11.92 -7.11
C GLU A 25 4.09 -11.84 -7.36
N ASN A 26 4.59 -10.70 -7.81
CA ASN A 26 6.02 -10.50 -8.03
C ASN A 26 6.83 -10.59 -6.74
N TYR A 27 6.26 -10.14 -5.64
CA TYR A 27 6.94 -10.11 -4.34
C TYR A 27 6.55 -11.24 -3.42
N TRP A 28 5.42 -11.88 -3.71
CA TRP A 28 4.92 -13.00 -2.91
C TRP A 28 4.31 -14.04 -3.84
N PRO A 29 5.14 -14.87 -4.50
CA PRO A 29 4.65 -15.84 -5.49
C PRO A 29 3.61 -16.83 -4.95
N ALA A 30 3.62 -17.09 -3.64
CA ALA A 30 2.64 -18.01 -3.04
C ALA A 30 1.20 -17.50 -3.13
N CYS A 31 0.99 -16.22 -3.41
CA CYS A 31 -0.36 -15.69 -3.57
C CYS A 31 -0.89 -15.80 -5.01
N ALA A 32 -0.11 -16.37 -5.92
CA ALA A 32 -0.51 -16.55 -7.31
C ALA A 32 -1.70 -17.49 -7.44
N GLY A 33 -2.43 -17.35 -8.53
CA GLY A 33 -3.55 -18.24 -8.82
C GLY A 33 -4.92 -17.63 -8.57
N TRP A 34 -5.02 -16.32 -8.49
CA TRP A 34 -6.30 -15.64 -8.38
C TRP A 34 -7.08 -15.75 -9.69
N LYS A 35 -8.38 -15.56 -9.62
CA LYS A 35 -9.23 -15.47 -10.81
C LYS A 35 -10.24 -14.35 -10.61
N ASP A 36 -10.67 -13.75 -11.73
CA ASP A 36 -11.70 -12.73 -11.71
C ASP A 36 -13.06 -13.41 -11.59
N ASP A 37 -13.74 -13.19 -10.48
CA ASP A 37 -15.07 -13.74 -10.21
C ASP A 37 -16.16 -12.67 -10.29
N SER A 38 -15.87 -11.55 -10.94
CA SER A 38 -16.82 -10.44 -11.06
C SER A 38 -18.02 -10.74 -11.97
N ARG A 39 -17.98 -11.82 -12.73
CA ARG A 39 -19.06 -12.30 -13.61
C ARG A 39 -19.57 -11.25 -14.61
N GLY A 40 -18.67 -10.38 -15.07
CA GLY A 40 -19.03 -9.33 -16.01
C GLY A 40 -19.77 -8.16 -15.39
N GLU A 41 -19.91 -8.11 -14.09
CA GLU A 41 -20.47 -6.95 -13.43
C GLU A 41 -19.53 -5.76 -13.57
N THR A 42 -20.07 -4.69 -14.13
CA THR A 42 -19.28 -3.49 -14.43
C THR A 42 -19.46 -2.43 -13.37
N PHE A 43 -19.05 -2.70 -12.15
CA PHE A 43 -18.87 -1.63 -11.18
C PHE A 43 -17.48 -1.07 -11.37
N LYS A 44 -17.34 -0.10 -12.28
CA LYS A 44 -16.05 0.50 -12.58
C LYS A 44 -15.36 1.06 -11.35
N GLU A 45 -16.11 1.52 -10.37
CA GLU A 45 -15.57 2.09 -9.14
C GLU A 45 -14.85 1.05 -8.28
N SER A 46 -15.32 -0.20 -8.26
CA SER A 46 -14.68 -1.26 -7.50
C SER A 46 -13.43 -1.81 -8.15
N ARG A 47 -13.15 -1.44 -9.41
CA ARG A 47 -11.96 -1.89 -10.13
C ARG A 47 -10.75 -0.98 -9.90
N LEU A 48 -10.99 0.27 -9.52
CA LEU A 48 -9.92 1.24 -9.31
C LEU A 48 -9.64 1.37 -7.81
N LEU A 49 -8.36 1.36 -7.47
CA LEU A 49 -7.91 1.53 -6.09
C LEU A 49 -7.74 3.03 -5.84
N LYS A 50 -8.85 3.71 -5.67
CA LYS A 50 -8.83 5.15 -5.39
C LYS A 50 -9.37 5.45 -4.00
N LEU A 51 -8.54 6.12 -3.22
CA LEU A 51 -8.94 6.68 -1.94
C LEU A 51 -8.57 8.15 -1.93
N SER A 52 -9.48 8.98 -1.41
CA SER A 52 -9.13 10.37 -1.16
C SER A 52 -8.47 10.48 0.21
N CYS A 53 -7.27 11.02 0.22
CA CYS A 53 -6.51 11.27 1.45
C CYS A 53 -6.54 12.75 1.83
N ASP A 54 -7.47 13.51 1.27
CA ASP A 54 -7.55 14.95 1.47
C ASP A 54 -7.72 15.35 2.93
N LEU A 55 -8.53 14.59 3.67
CA LEU A 55 -8.75 14.88 5.09
C LEU A 55 -7.50 14.61 5.92
N ALA A 56 -6.76 13.55 5.60
CA ALA A 56 -5.49 13.26 6.25
C ALA A 56 -4.47 14.38 5.99
N LEU A 57 -4.44 14.90 4.76
CA LEU A 57 -3.57 16.03 4.45
C LEU A 57 -3.98 17.27 5.24
N ALA A 58 -5.27 17.59 5.25
CA ALA A 58 -5.77 18.80 5.89
C ALA A 58 -5.57 18.78 7.41
N ASP A 59 -5.91 17.67 8.05
CA ASP A 59 -5.91 17.59 9.50
C ASP A 59 -4.57 17.14 10.09
N LEU A 60 -3.87 16.25 9.40
CA LEU A 60 -2.64 15.62 9.92
C LEU A 60 -1.40 16.06 9.17
N ASN A 61 -1.56 16.84 8.13
CA ASN A 61 -0.46 17.19 7.22
C ASN A 61 0.24 15.95 6.65
N TRP A 62 -0.55 14.90 6.41
CA TRP A 62 -0.02 13.64 5.93
C TRP A 62 -0.15 13.53 4.42
N THR A 63 0.92 13.14 3.77
CA THR A 63 0.95 12.82 2.34
C THR A 63 1.57 11.44 2.14
N PRO A 64 1.20 10.72 1.05
CA PRO A 64 1.81 9.43 0.77
C PRO A 64 3.31 9.56 0.53
N THR A 65 4.09 8.74 1.22
CA THR A 65 5.54 8.67 1.05
C THR A 65 5.92 7.66 -0.02
N LEU A 66 5.18 6.55 -0.08
CA LEU A 66 5.51 5.42 -0.92
C LEU A 66 4.74 5.46 -2.23
N GLU A 67 5.39 5.02 -3.30
CA GLU A 67 4.72 4.71 -4.55
C GLU A 67 3.96 3.38 -4.41
N LEU A 68 3.07 3.09 -5.36
CA LEU A 68 2.24 1.89 -5.29
C LEU A 68 3.09 0.61 -5.18
N GLU A 69 4.09 0.49 -6.02
CA GLU A 69 4.94 -0.71 -6.03
C GLU A 69 5.69 -0.87 -4.71
N GLU A 70 6.20 0.21 -4.15
CA GLU A 70 6.87 0.19 -2.86
C GLU A 70 5.93 -0.26 -1.74
N THR A 71 4.69 0.24 -1.77
CA THR A 71 3.66 -0.13 -0.80
C THR A 71 3.37 -1.62 -0.87
N ILE A 72 3.20 -2.12 -2.09
CA ILE A 72 2.90 -3.53 -2.31
C ILE A 72 4.07 -4.40 -1.88
N LYS A 73 5.30 -4.00 -2.23
CA LYS A 73 6.49 -4.73 -1.83
C LYS A 73 6.61 -4.84 -0.31
N MET A 74 6.44 -3.76 0.41
CA MET A 74 6.51 -3.78 1.87
C MET A 74 5.42 -4.65 2.47
N THR A 75 4.22 -4.57 1.92
CA THR A 75 3.09 -5.38 2.37
C THR A 75 3.35 -6.87 2.11
N ALA A 76 3.78 -7.19 0.90
CA ALA A 76 4.09 -8.59 0.54
C ALA A 76 5.21 -9.14 1.39
N ASP A 77 6.28 -8.37 1.61
CA ASP A 77 7.41 -8.78 2.45
C ASP A 77 6.94 -9.11 3.88
N TRP A 78 6.01 -8.32 4.40
CA TRP A 78 5.47 -8.57 5.74
C TRP A 78 4.74 -9.91 5.79
N TYR A 79 3.83 -10.16 4.83
CA TYR A 79 3.08 -11.42 4.79
C TYR A 79 3.95 -12.62 4.51
N LEU A 80 4.93 -12.48 3.62
CA LEU A 80 5.85 -13.56 3.29
C LEU A 80 6.66 -13.99 4.53
N ASN A 81 7.23 -13.03 5.23
CA ASN A 81 8.02 -13.33 6.42
C ASN A 81 7.15 -13.85 7.56
N TYR A 82 5.93 -13.38 7.67
CA TYR A 82 4.97 -13.89 8.63
C TYR A 82 4.67 -15.37 8.35
N SER A 83 4.36 -15.69 7.08
CA SER A 83 3.97 -17.05 6.69
C SER A 83 5.13 -18.04 6.80
N GLU A 84 6.36 -17.59 6.56
CA GLU A 84 7.56 -18.44 6.67
C GLU A 84 8.14 -18.46 8.08
N ASN A 85 7.63 -17.63 8.96
CA ASN A 85 8.08 -17.55 10.35
C ASN A 85 9.60 -17.28 10.48
N ASN A 86 10.14 -16.51 9.54
CA ASN A 86 11.57 -16.19 9.51
C ASN A 86 12.00 -15.20 10.58
N ILE A 87 11.08 -14.34 10.99
CA ILE A 87 11.34 -13.24 11.89
C ILE A 87 10.05 -12.93 12.64
N SER A 88 10.14 -12.45 13.88
CA SER A 88 8.93 -12.10 14.61
C SER A 88 8.22 -10.94 13.93
N VAL A 89 6.89 -10.95 13.97
CA VAL A 89 6.05 -9.90 13.40
C VAL A 89 6.39 -8.55 14.01
N HIS A 90 6.62 -8.53 15.31
CA HIS A 90 6.99 -7.31 16.03
C HIS A 90 8.30 -6.70 15.48
N GLU A 91 9.32 -7.54 15.31
CA GLU A 91 10.62 -7.10 14.80
C GLU A 91 10.50 -6.61 13.36
N LEU A 92 9.79 -7.34 12.52
CA LEU A 92 9.59 -6.99 11.12
C LEU A 92 8.83 -5.66 10.99
N THR A 93 7.77 -5.49 11.77
CA THR A 93 6.98 -4.27 11.76
C THR A 93 7.83 -3.06 12.19
N LYS A 94 8.66 -3.22 13.21
CA LYS A 94 9.58 -2.16 13.63
C LYS A 94 10.56 -1.77 12.53
N ARG A 95 11.11 -2.75 11.81
CA ARG A 95 12.00 -2.48 10.69
C ARG A 95 11.30 -1.68 9.60
N GLN A 96 10.08 -2.06 9.27
CA GLN A 96 9.30 -1.37 8.24
C GLN A 96 8.95 0.05 8.64
N ILE A 97 8.60 0.27 9.89
CA ILE A 97 8.34 1.62 10.40
C ILE A 97 9.61 2.48 10.28
N THR A 98 10.75 1.94 10.67
CA THR A 98 12.03 2.65 10.58
C THR A 98 12.37 2.99 9.13
N GLU A 99 12.19 2.05 8.22
CA GLU A 99 12.44 2.26 6.80
C GLU A 99 11.49 3.32 6.23
N TYR A 100 10.21 3.23 6.56
CA TYR A 100 9.22 4.22 6.12
C TYR A 100 9.57 5.62 6.61
N CYS A 101 9.91 5.75 7.88
CA CYS A 101 10.27 7.05 8.44
C CYS A 101 11.52 7.64 7.79
N SER A 102 12.50 6.80 7.48
CA SER A 102 13.72 7.22 6.78
C SER A 102 13.39 7.74 5.38
N LEU A 103 12.54 7.04 4.64
CA LEU A 103 12.11 7.46 3.31
C LEU A 103 11.30 8.76 3.37
N ALA A 104 10.39 8.86 4.33
CA ALA A 104 9.56 10.04 4.50
C ALA A 104 10.42 11.28 4.77
N LEU A 105 11.42 11.15 5.62
CA LEU A 105 12.33 12.25 5.92
C LEU A 105 13.11 12.69 4.69
N LYS A 106 13.64 11.74 3.92
CA LYS A 106 14.38 12.04 2.69
C LYS A 106 13.52 12.74 1.66
N ARG A 107 12.31 12.23 1.45
CA ARG A 107 11.40 12.75 0.42
C ARG A 107 10.80 14.09 0.79
N THR A 108 10.61 14.34 2.06
CA THR A 108 10.15 15.66 2.53
C THR A 108 11.20 16.73 2.28
N ASN A 109 12.49 16.41 2.46
CA ASN A 109 13.58 17.35 2.27
C ASN A 109 13.79 17.75 0.80
N TYR A 110 13.19 17.03 -0.14
CA TYR A 110 13.28 17.34 -1.56
C TYR A 110 12.17 18.25 -2.06
N VAL A 111 11.24 18.65 -1.20
CA VAL A 111 10.04 19.40 -1.59
C VAL A 111 10.13 20.86 -1.11
N ASP A 112 11.23 21.48 -1.30
CA ASP A 112 11.33 22.92 -1.02
C ASP A 112 11.24 23.75 -2.28
#